data_6cc742019faa0be3d1b1b5014188454b
#
_entry.id   6cc742019faa0be3d1b1b5014188454b
#
_cell.length_a   1.000
_cell.length_b   1.000
_cell.length_c   1.000
_cell.angle_alpha   90.00
_cell.angle_beta   90.00
_cell.angle_gamma   90.00
#
_symmetry.space_group_name_H-M   'P 1'
#
loop_
_entity.id
_entity.type
_entity.pdbx_description
1 polymer ?
#
loop_
_entity_poly.entity_id
_entity_poly.type
_entity_poly.pdbx_seq_one_letter_code
_entity_poly.pdbx_strand_id
1 'polypeptide(L)'
;IVYTYYVFLDIAVPMSGMKSDIEIARAAKMHPIKNVLAKLNVPDEPEAFMPMGRYIAKVNLEYINKLKEKNSHLILVTAITPTPAGEGKTTTSVGLSDGLNKIGKKSIVCLREPSLGPSFGMKGGAAGGGYAQVVPMERINLHFTGDFHAITSAHNLLSALIDNHI
;
A
#
# COMPACT_ATOMS: atom_id res chain seq x y z
N ILE A 1 3.78 -10.90 -10.82
CA ILE A 1 3.69 -9.46 -10.43
C ILE A 1 2.29 -9.29 -9.85
N VAL A 2 2.20 -9.02 -8.55
CA VAL A 2 0.92 -8.75 -7.89
C VAL A 2 0.65 -7.25 -8.02
N TYR A 3 -0.34 -6.87 -8.82
CA TYR A 3 -0.79 -5.48 -8.88
C TYR A 3 -1.72 -5.23 -7.71
N THR A 4 -1.28 -4.45 -6.75
CA THR A 4 -2.09 -4.03 -5.61
C THR A 4 -2.51 -2.59 -5.83
N TYR A 5 -3.82 -2.35 -5.89
CA TYR A 5 -4.40 -1.02 -6.03
C TYR A 5 -4.69 -0.45 -4.64
N TYR A 6 -4.29 0.79 -4.41
CA TYR A 6 -4.41 1.47 -3.13
C TYR A 6 -5.41 2.62 -3.17
N VAL A 7 -6.05 2.82 -2.04
CA VAL A 7 -7.09 3.84 -1.85
C VAL A 7 -6.49 5.11 -1.28
N PHE A 8 -6.84 6.24 -1.83
CA PHE A 8 -6.41 7.55 -1.37
C PHE A 8 -7.46 8.25 -0.52
N LEU A 9 -6.99 9.02 0.43
CA LEU A 9 -7.81 9.74 1.40
C LEU A 9 -7.80 11.23 1.08
N ASP A 10 -8.98 11.83 1.12
CA ASP A 10 -9.15 13.27 1.15
C ASP A 10 -8.98 13.72 2.61
N ILE A 11 -7.77 14.15 3.00
CA ILE A 11 -7.48 14.57 4.38
C ILE A 11 -7.25 16.07 4.39
N ALA A 12 -8.16 16.81 5.01
CA ALA A 12 -7.90 18.16 5.48
C ALA A 12 -7.00 18.08 6.73
N VAL A 13 -5.82 18.66 6.68
CA VAL A 13 -4.83 18.60 7.77
C VAL A 13 -5.09 19.72 8.80
N PRO A 14 -5.44 19.41 10.05
CA PRO A 14 -5.36 20.39 11.13
C PRO A 14 -3.92 20.46 11.63
N MET A 15 -3.34 21.63 11.62
CA MET A 15 -1.99 21.90 12.15
C MET A 15 -2.00 21.97 13.69
N SER A 16 -2.07 20.83 14.37
CA SER A 16 -1.84 20.78 15.81
C SER A 16 -1.10 19.47 16.18
N GLY A 17 0.21 19.58 16.44
CA GLY A 17 1.07 18.48 16.88
C GLY A 17 1.40 17.47 15.78
N MET A 18 2.66 17.03 15.68
CA MET A 18 3.04 15.94 14.76
C MET A 18 2.48 14.62 15.28
N LYS A 19 1.50 14.06 14.58
CA LYS A 19 0.99 12.72 14.83
C LYS A 19 1.92 11.68 14.22
N SER A 20 2.02 10.52 14.85
CA SER A 20 2.72 9.37 14.30
C SER A 20 1.98 8.79 13.09
N ASP A 21 2.69 8.07 12.22
CA ASP A 21 2.10 7.44 11.02
C ASP A 21 0.90 6.55 11.35
N ILE A 22 0.98 5.81 12.45
CA ILE A 22 -0.11 4.93 12.88
C ILE A 22 -1.34 5.70 13.39
N GLU A 23 -1.13 6.81 14.07
CA GLU A 23 -2.24 7.67 14.52
C GLU A 23 -2.95 8.31 13.33
N ILE A 24 -2.21 8.72 12.31
CA ILE A 24 -2.77 9.24 11.06
C ILE A 24 -3.55 8.15 10.34
N ALA A 25 -2.97 6.96 10.19
CA ALA A 25 -3.61 5.82 9.53
C ALA A 25 -4.93 5.41 10.21
N ARG A 26 -4.94 5.35 11.55
CA ARG A 26 -6.12 4.97 12.34
C ARG A 26 -7.22 6.04 12.33
N ALA A 27 -6.84 7.31 12.23
CA ALA A 27 -7.78 8.43 12.13
C ALA A 27 -8.38 8.57 10.72
N ALA A 28 -7.81 7.89 9.74
CA ALA A 28 -8.20 8.02 8.35
C ALA A 28 -9.59 7.44 8.06
N LYS A 29 -10.42 8.19 7.32
CA LYS A 29 -11.73 7.71 6.86
C LYS A 29 -11.57 6.84 5.62
N MET A 30 -11.55 5.52 5.83
CA MET A 30 -11.40 4.55 4.75
C MET A 30 -12.68 4.41 3.93
N HIS A 31 -12.54 4.32 2.61
CA HIS A 31 -13.62 3.96 1.70
C HIS A 31 -13.62 2.46 1.41
N PRO A 32 -14.80 1.82 1.24
CA PRO A 32 -14.87 0.44 0.77
C PRO A 32 -14.12 0.28 -0.55
N ILE A 33 -13.38 -0.82 -0.70
CA ILE A 33 -12.55 -1.06 -1.90
C ILE A 33 -13.36 -1.04 -3.20
N LYS A 34 -14.60 -1.48 -3.17
CA LYS A 34 -15.52 -1.43 -4.32
C LYS A 34 -15.73 0.00 -4.83
N ASN A 35 -15.88 0.96 -3.93
CA ASN A 35 -16.06 2.37 -4.29
C ASN A 35 -14.79 2.96 -4.93
N VAL A 36 -13.64 2.45 -4.56
CA VAL A 36 -12.36 2.87 -5.12
C VAL A 36 -12.16 2.27 -6.50
N LEU A 37 -12.41 0.98 -6.65
CA LEU A 37 -12.33 0.30 -7.94
C LEU A 37 -13.33 0.90 -8.95
N ALA A 38 -14.50 1.32 -8.49
CA ALA A 38 -15.46 2.03 -9.32
C ALA A 38 -14.91 3.34 -9.92
N LYS A 39 -14.05 4.08 -9.19
CA LYS A 39 -13.37 5.29 -9.73
C LYS A 39 -12.42 4.96 -10.87
N LEU A 40 -11.90 3.74 -10.90
CA LEU A 40 -11.04 3.21 -11.97
C LEU A 40 -11.83 2.57 -13.11
N ASN A 41 -13.17 2.59 -13.04
CA ASN A 41 -14.09 1.90 -13.95
C ASN A 41 -13.90 0.37 -13.95
N VAL A 42 -13.48 -0.22 -12.83
CA VAL A 42 -13.47 -1.67 -12.63
C VAL A 42 -14.88 -2.09 -12.21
N PRO A 43 -15.56 -2.99 -12.94
CA PRO A 43 -16.90 -3.41 -12.60
C PRO A 43 -16.95 -4.22 -11.31
N ASP A 44 -18.07 -4.14 -10.56
CA ASP A 44 -18.28 -4.94 -9.34
C ASP A 44 -18.73 -6.36 -9.70
N GLU A 45 -17.84 -7.11 -10.30
CA GLU A 45 -18.08 -8.46 -10.80
C GLU A 45 -16.98 -9.41 -10.30
N PRO A 46 -17.29 -10.66 -9.96
CA PRO A 46 -16.30 -11.65 -9.49
C PRO A 46 -15.16 -11.89 -10.48
N GLU A 47 -15.42 -11.73 -11.78
CA GLU A 47 -14.45 -11.89 -12.85
C GLU A 47 -13.42 -10.74 -12.88
N ALA A 48 -13.79 -9.57 -12.38
CA ALA A 48 -12.92 -8.40 -12.38
C ALA A 48 -11.99 -8.37 -11.18
N PHE A 49 -12.51 -8.64 -9.99
CA PHE A 49 -11.70 -8.64 -8.76
C PHE A 49 -12.28 -9.52 -7.67
N MET A 50 -11.40 -9.96 -6.76
CA MET A 50 -11.74 -10.71 -5.54
C MET A 50 -11.54 -9.81 -4.32
N PRO A 51 -12.60 -9.48 -3.56
CA PRO A 51 -12.45 -8.71 -2.33
C PRO A 51 -11.78 -9.55 -1.23
N MET A 52 -10.82 -8.94 -0.56
CA MET A 52 -10.16 -9.47 0.64
C MET A 52 -10.60 -8.67 1.87
N GLY A 53 -11.86 -8.81 2.22
CA GLY A 53 -12.54 -7.97 3.22
C GLY A 53 -13.01 -6.65 2.61
N ARG A 54 -13.26 -5.64 3.46
CA ARG A 54 -13.93 -4.40 3.06
C ARG A 54 -13.03 -3.41 2.31
N TYR A 55 -11.73 -3.44 2.57
CA TYR A 55 -10.80 -2.36 2.18
C TYR A 55 -9.67 -2.80 1.26
N ILE A 56 -9.59 -4.07 0.92
CA ILE A 56 -8.55 -4.65 0.06
C ILE A 56 -9.19 -5.54 -0.99
N ALA A 57 -8.61 -5.59 -2.19
CA ALA A 57 -9.03 -6.53 -3.23
C ALA A 57 -7.85 -6.95 -4.09
N LYS A 58 -7.97 -8.12 -4.70
CA LYS A 58 -7.08 -8.57 -5.79
C LYS A 58 -7.81 -8.43 -7.11
N VAL A 59 -7.22 -7.71 -8.05
CA VAL A 59 -7.75 -7.62 -9.42
C VAL A 59 -7.32 -8.85 -10.19
N ASN A 60 -8.25 -9.46 -10.91
CA ASN A 60 -7.98 -10.69 -11.67
C ASN A 60 -7.13 -10.40 -12.91
N LEU A 61 -6.07 -11.18 -13.09
CA LEU A 61 -5.17 -11.02 -14.25
C LEU A 61 -5.88 -11.23 -15.57
N GLU A 62 -6.82 -12.17 -15.64
CA GLU A 62 -7.63 -12.41 -16.84
C GLU A 62 -8.47 -11.19 -17.22
N TYR A 63 -9.00 -10.46 -16.24
CA TYR A 63 -9.69 -9.21 -16.48
C TYR A 63 -8.72 -8.14 -17.02
N ILE A 64 -7.54 -7.99 -16.41
CA ILE A 64 -6.53 -7.04 -16.87
C ILE A 64 -6.11 -7.33 -18.31
N ASN A 65 -5.89 -8.57 -18.65
CA ASN A 65 -5.47 -8.99 -19.99
C ASN A 65 -6.54 -8.73 -21.08
N LYS A 66 -7.82 -8.59 -20.69
CA LYS A 66 -8.91 -8.21 -21.61
C LYS A 66 -9.03 -6.69 -21.82
N LEU A 67 -8.36 -5.88 -20.99
CA LEU A 67 -8.40 -4.44 -21.14
C LEU A 67 -7.62 -4.00 -22.38
N LYS A 68 -8.21 -3.07 -23.15
CA LYS A 68 -7.51 -2.45 -24.27
C LYS A 68 -6.41 -1.54 -23.75
N GLU A 69 -5.26 -1.59 -24.37
CA GLU A 69 -4.18 -0.64 -24.11
C GLU A 69 -4.66 0.79 -24.32
N LYS A 70 -4.23 1.67 -23.43
CA LYS A 70 -4.50 3.11 -23.51
C LYS A 70 -3.19 3.85 -23.45
N ASN A 71 -3.08 4.93 -24.19
CA ASN A 71 -1.97 5.85 -24.04
C ASN A 71 -2.02 6.49 -22.66
N SER A 72 -1.00 6.26 -21.88
CA SER A 72 -0.85 6.79 -20.52
C SER A 72 0.60 7.23 -20.30
N HIS A 73 0.81 8.02 -19.27
CA HIS A 73 2.15 8.44 -18.87
C HIS A 73 2.65 7.54 -17.73
N LEU A 74 3.84 7.01 -17.86
CA LEU A 74 4.53 6.28 -16.82
C LEU A 74 5.51 7.22 -16.09
N ILE A 75 5.35 7.37 -14.79
CA ILE A 75 6.24 8.16 -13.94
C ILE A 75 7.02 7.19 -13.05
N LEU A 76 8.33 7.12 -13.22
CA LEU A 76 9.21 6.31 -12.39
C LEU A 76 9.78 7.17 -11.26
N VAL A 77 9.54 6.77 -10.01
CA VAL A 77 10.16 7.37 -8.82
C VAL A 77 11.31 6.47 -8.37
N THR A 78 12.51 7.00 -8.38
CA THR A 78 13.74 6.26 -8.03
C THR A 78 14.66 7.10 -7.16
N ALA A 79 15.73 6.49 -6.66
CA ALA A 79 16.79 7.17 -5.92
C ALA A 79 18.16 6.69 -6.42
N ILE A 80 19.15 7.56 -6.34
CA ILE A 80 20.51 7.29 -6.84
C ILE A 80 21.21 6.27 -5.93
N THR A 81 21.13 6.46 -4.62
CA THR A 81 21.85 5.65 -3.63
C THR A 81 20.95 5.25 -2.49
N PRO A 82 20.94 3.98 -2.04
CA PRO A 82 20.19 3.56 -0.87
C PRO A 82 20.80 4.13 0.42
N THR A 83 19.95 4.52 1.37
CA THR A 83 20.35 4.93 2.72
C THR A 83 19.71 4.02 3.78
N PRO A 84 20.29 3.89 4.98
CA PRO A 84 19.70 3.09 6.05
C PRO A 84 18.30 3.55 6.45
N ALA A 85 18.07 4.86 6.48
CA ALA A 85 16.76 5.45 6.83
C ALA A 85 15.71 5.38 5.71
N GLY A 86 16.13 5.02 4.47
CA GLY A 86 15.29 5.11 3.28
C GLY A 86 15.33 6.49 2.63
N GLU A 87 14.92 6.58 1.37
CA GLU A 87 15.00 7.80 0.56
C GLU A 87 13.62 8.43 0.29
N GLY A 88 12.57 7.88 0.90
CA GLY A 88 11.21 8.40 0.75
C GLY A 88 10.54 8.11 -0.60
N LYS A 89 11.06 7.16 -1.40
CA LYS A 89 10.47 6.81 -2.71
C LYS A 89 8.98 6.48 -2.63
N THR A 90 8.59 5.66 -1.68
CA THR A 90 7.20 5.25 -1.50
C THR A 90 6.32 6.43 -1.08
N THR A 91 6.76 7.21 -0.10
CA THR A 91 6.04 8.41 0.37
C THR A 91 5.87 9.43 -0.76
N THR A 92 6.92 9.66 -1.56
CA THR A 92 6.86 10.53 -2.73
C THR A 92 5.90 9.98 -3.79
N SER A 93 5.93 8.68 -4.06
CA SER A 93 5.04 8.06 -5.06
C SER A 93 3.57 8.15 -4.66
N VAL A 94 3.26 7.90 -3.39
CA VAL A 94 1.91 8.03 -2.84
C VAL A 94 1.46 9.49 -2.90
N GLY A 95 2.25 10.42 -2.36
CA GLY A 95 1.91 11.84 -2.35
C GLY A 95 1.75 12.44 -3.74
N LEU A 96 2.57 12.02 -4.72
CA LEU A 96 2.42 12.42 -6.11
C LEU A 96 1.11 11.92 -6.71
N SER A 97 0.77 10.65 -6.49
CA SER A 97 -0.49 10.09 -6.99
C SER A 97 -1.71 10.76 -6.35
N ASP A 98 -1.65 11.05 -5.04
CA ASP A 98 -2.68 11.81 -4.33
C ASP A 98 -2.85 13.21 -4.91
N GLY A 99 -1.74 13.92 -5.09
CA GLY A 99 -1.75 15.26 -5.68
C GLY A 99 -2.35 15.27 -7.09
N LEU A 100 -1.98 14.30 -7.94
CA LEU A 100 -2.54 14.16 -9.29
C LEU A 100 -4.05 13.91 -9.24
N ASN A 101 -4.53 12.99 -8.40
CA ASN A 101 -5.94 12.74 -8.24
C ASN A 101 -6.70 13.96 -7.69
N LYS A 102 -6.09 14.72 -6.76
CA LYS A 102 -6.66 15.96 -6.21
C LYS A 102 -6.90 17.04 -7.26
N ILE A 103 -6.03 17.15 -8.24
CA ILE A 103 -6.20 18.10 -9.37
C ILE A 103 -7.02 17.51 -10.54
N GLY A 104 -7.73 16.39 -10.31
CA GLY A 104 -8.63 15.78 -11.29
C GLY A 104 -7.95 14.92 -12.36
N LYS A 105 -6.67 14.59 -12.21
CA LYS A 105 -5.99 13.62 -13.09
C LYS A 105 -6.21 12.21 -12.57
N LYS A 106 -6.49 11.27 -13.45
CA LYS A 106 -6.59 9.85 -13.07
C LYS A 106 -5.18 9.28 -12.91
N SER A 107 -4.80 8.98 -11.68
CA SER A 107 -3.50 8.40 -11.36
C SER A 107 -3.66 7.12 -10.56
N ILE A 108 -2.80 6.15 -10.84
CA ILE A 108 -2.68 4.90 -10.08
C ILE A 108 -1.23 4.78 -9.66
N VAL A 109 -0.98 4.51 -8.37
CA VAL A 109 0.35 4.23 -7.87
C VAL A 109 0.59 2.73 -7.83
N CYS A 110 1.75 2.30 -8.34
CA CYS A 110 2.22 0.92 -8.24
C CYS A 110 3.40 0.89 -7.27
N LEU A 111 3.24 0.21 -6.15
CA LEU A 111 4.24 0.12 -5.11
C LEU A 111 4.78 -1.30 -5.02
N ARG A 112 5.98 -1.42 -4.45
CA ARG A 112 6.54 -2.71 -4.09
C ARG A 112 5.71 -3.33 -2.97
N GLU A 113 5.58 -4.66 -2.98
CA GLU A 113 4.98 -5.39 -1.87
C GLU A 113 5.75 -5.10 -0.57
N PRO A 114 5.03 -4.80 0.54
CA PRO A 114 5.64 -4.56 1.83
C PRO A 114 6.39 -5.81 2.34
N SER A 115 7.46 -5.56 3.07
CA SER A 115 8.17 -6.57 3.85
C SER A 115 8.00 -6.27 5.34
N LEU A 116 8.46 -7.16 6.21
CA LEU A 116 8.43 -6.97 7.67
C LEU A 116 9.31 -5.81 8.18
N GLY A 117 9.79 -4.95 7.28
CA GLY A 117 10.72 -3.87 7.57
C GLY A 117 10.36 -2.96 8.74
N PRO A 118 9.11 -2.51 8.91
CA PRO A 118 8.75 -1.68 10.07
C PRO A 118 8.85 -2.40 11.40
N SER A 119 8.67 -3.73 11.42
CA SER A 119 8.71 -4.54 12.63
C SER A 119 10.11 -5.11 12.89
N PHE A 120 10.88 -5.37 11.84
CA PHE A 120 12.21 -5.95 11.89
C PHE A 120 13.15 -5.21 10.97
N GLY A 121 13.88 -4.24 11.50
CA GLY A 121 14.90 -3.50 10.78
C GLY A 121 14.66 -2.00 10.70
N MET A 122 15.61 -1.32 10.07
CA MET A 122 15.62 0.14 9.98
C MET A 122 14.92 0.67 8.73
N LYS A 123 14.50 -0.20 7.83
CA LYS A 123 13.81 0.19 6.59
C LYS A 123 12.31 0.39 6.84
N GLY A 124 11.78 1.52 6.43
CA GLY A 124 10.36 1.83 6.51
C GLY A 124 9.48 0.86 5.71
N GLY A 125 8.20 0.78 6.07
CA GLY A 125 7.21 -0.01 5.35
C GLY A 125 6.95 0.52 3.93
N ALA A 126 6.30 -0.30 3.10
CA ALA A 126 5.97 0.06 1.74
C ALA A 126 4.64 0.82 1.61
N ALA A 127 4.02 1.22 2.72
CA ALA A 127 2.74 1.97 2.72
C ALA A 127 2.91 3.49 2.65
N GLY A 128 4.14 4.02 2.64
CA GLY A 128 4.41 5.46 2.74
C GLY A 128 4.51 5.94 4.17
N GLY A 129 4.34 7.24 4.42
CA GLY A 129 4.42 7.84 5.75
C GLY A 129 3.69 9.18 5.85
N GLY A 130 3.45 9.63 7.07
CA GLY A 130 2.67 10.83 7.31
C GLY A 130 1.29 10.76 6.69
N TYR A 131 0.89 11.81 5.99
CA TYR A 131 -0.36 11.85 5.26
C TYR A 131 -0.27 11.20 3.87
N ALA A 132 0.93 10.95 3.35
CA ALA A 132 1.15 10.25 2.09
C ALA A 132 1.35 8.75 2.36
N GLN A 133 0.31 8.09 2.82
CA GLN A 133 0.35 6.66 3.10
C GLN A 133 -0.89 5.91 2.64
N VAL A 134 -0.72 4.62 2.41
CA VAL A 134 -1.79 3.70 2.02
C VAL A 134 -2.41 3.06 3.25
N VAL A 135 -3.72 2.98 3.30
CA VAL A 135 -4.47 2.36 4.38
C VAL A 135 -5.31 1.18 3.90
N PRO A 136 -5.51 0.15 4.71
CA PRO A 136 -5.11 -0.04 6.11
C PRO A 136 -3.62 -0.36 6.26
N MET A 137 -2.85 0.54 6.86
CA MET A 137 -1.39 0.48 6.91
C MET A 137 -0.85 -0.77 7.62
N GLU A 138 -1.43 -1.12 8.77
CA GLU A 138 -0.98 -2.28 9.56
C GLU A 138 -1.14 -3.59 8.78
N ARG A 139 -2.29 -3.81 8.13
CA ARG A 139 -2.52 -5.03 7.32
C ARG A 139 -1.63 -5.10 6.10
N ILE A 140 -1.38 -3.96 5.46
CA ILE A 140 -0.53 -3.89 4.27
C ILE A 140 0.93 -4.18 4.64
N ASN A 141 1.44 -3.60 5.73
CA ASN A 141 2.85 -3.74 6.11
C ASN A 141 3.19 -5.06 6.79
N LEU A 142 2.25 -5.71 7.48
CA LEU A 142 2.55 -6.91 8.27
C LEU A 142 2.24 -8.22 7.55
N HIS A 143 0.99 -8.44 7.18
CA HIS A 143 0.53 -9.73 6.67
C HIS A 143 -0.37 -9.58 5.44
N PHE A 144 0.13 -8.86 4.45
CA PHE A 144 -0.63 -8.58 3.23
C PHE A 144 -1.03 -9.85 2.48
N THR A 145 -0.21 -10.89 2.53
CA THR A 145 -0.42 -12.16 1.83
C THR A 145 -1.23 -13.18 2.65
N GLY A 146 -1.62 -12.88 3.89
CA GLY A 146 -2.52 -13.69 4.72
C GLY A 146 -1.84 -14.54 5.80
N ASP A 147 -2.61 -15.49 6.34
CA ASP A 147 -2.27 -16.22 7.56
C ASP A 147 -1.02 -17.09 7.45
N PHE A 148 -0.76 -17.70 6.31
CA PHE A 148 0.47 -18.49 6.12
C PHE A 148 1.73 -17.66 6.31
N HIS A 149 1.75 -16.45 5.79
CA HIS A 149 2.85 -15.52 6.01
C HIS A 149 2.97 -15.13 7.49
N ALA A 150 1.86 -14.91 8.17
CA ALA A 150 1.82 -14.58 9.60
C ALA A 150 2.42 -15.71 10.44
N ILE A 151 1.95 -16.95 10.24
CA ILE A 151 2.40 -18.14 10.98
C ILE A 151 3.88 -18.40 10.73
N THR A 152 4.31 -18.38 9.46
CA THR A 152 5.70 -18.61 9.09
C THR A 152 6.64 -17.56 9.70
N SER A 153 6.25 -16.30 9.67
CA SER A 153 7.05 -15.22 10.25
C SER A 153 7.19 -15.35 11.76
N ALA A 154 6.11 -15.67 12.46
CA ALA A 154 6.12 -15.90 13.90
C ALA A 154 6.99 -17.11 14.29
N HIS A 155 6.84 -18.21 13.57
CA HIS A 155 7.63 -19.43 13.79
C HIS A 155 9.12 -19.20 13.54
N ASN A 156 9.49 -18.57 12.42
CA ASN A 156 10.89 -18.32 12.09
C ASN A 156 11.56 -17.39 13.09
N LEU A 157 10.84 -16.37 13.59
CA LEU A 157 11.38 -15.51 14.64
C LEU A 157 11.60 -16.27 15.93
N LEU A 158 10.62 -17.07 16.36
CA LEU A 158 10.75 -17.88 17.59
C LEU A 158 11.92 -18.86 17.48
N SER A 159 12.04 -19.57 16.35
CA SER A 159 13.16 -20.48 16.12
C SER A 159 14.51 -19.76 16.18
N ALA A 160 14.63 -18.61 15.51
CA ALA A 160 15.87 -17.83 15.54
C ALA A 160 16.23 -17.31 16.94
N LEU A 161 15.24 -16.95 17.76
CA LEU A 161 15.47 -16.54 19.15
C LEU A 161 15.92 -17.70 20.02
N ILE A 162 15.36 -18.88 19.84
CA ILE A 162 15.76 -20.11 20.55
C ILE A 162 17.19 -20.48 20.17
N ASP A 163 17.50 -20.55 18.87
CA ASP A 163 18.83 -20.89 18.38
C ASP A 163 19.91 -19.91 18.86
N ASN A 164 19.56 -18.63 19.00
CA ASN A 164 20.50 -17.62 19.52
C ASN A 164 20.65 -17.66 21.05
N HIS A 165 19.72 -18.33 21.76
CA HIS A 165 19.75 -18.44 23.22
C HIS A 165 20.53 -19.67 23.70
N ILE A 166 20.58 -20.74 22.92
CA ILE A 166 21.32 -21.97 23.20
C ILE A 166 22.81 -21.78 22.89
#